data_ea7faaf0fa01be841798d92669690348
#
_entry.id   ea7faaf0fa01be841798d92669690348
#
_cell.length_a   1.000
_cell.length_b   1.000
_cell.length_c   1.000
_cell.angle_alpha   90.00
_cell.angle_beta   90.00
_cell.angle_gamma   90.00
#
_symmetry.space_group_name_H-M   'P 1'
#
loop_
_entity.id
_entity.type
_entity.pdbx_description
1 polymer ?
#
loop_
_entity_poly.entity_id
_entity_poly.type
_entity_poly.pdbx_seq_one_letter_code
_entity_poly.pdbx_strand_id
1 'polypeptide(L)'
;MTDSVNMRELALEILMEVTEGRAHSHQLSGAVLSKYQYLKKRDRAFLTRLTEGTIRQRIELDYIIDCFSKVKTTKQKPVIRNILRMGVYQLKYMDAVPASAACNEAVKLAKKKGFGQLSGFVNGVLRSIAGGMDQIAYPSLMEEPVRARSVRYSMPEWIVAQWLSEYGEERTDQMLLASQEEAPVAIRVNTRRITPEELKERLLAEGVQAEPTVLPYAFLISGFDYLNGLDSFREGLFYVQDVSSMLVAEYADPKPDAYCIDVCGAPGGKGLHLSEKLGDGGHVEIRDLTEKKVALVEENIRRCRADNVTVKQWDATIPDASAVGRADLVIADLPCSGLGVLRRKTDIRYRMTK
;
A
#
# COMPACT_ATOMS: atom_id res chain seq x y z
N MET A 1 -10.19 7.83 -33.62
CA MET A 1 -9.02 7.06 -33.19
C MET A 1 -8.84 7.31 -31.72
N THR A 2 -9.21 6.37 -30.88
CA THR A 2 -8.95 6.45 -29.44
C THR A 2 -7.43 6.37 -29.25
N ASP A 3 -6.80 7.48 -28.86
CA ASP A 3 -5.39 7.49 -28.46
C ASP A 3 -5.18 6.39 -27.44
N SER A 4 -4.34 5.39 -27.76
CA SER A 4 -4.02 4.32 -26.84
C SER A 4 -3.35 4.94 -25.60
N VAL A 5 -3.96 4.74 -24.44
CA VAL A 5 -3.45 5.26 -23.17
C VAL A 5 -2.01 4.77 -22.97
N ASN A 6 -1.07 5.71 -22.83
CA ASN A 6 0.33 5.37 -22.61
C ASN A 6 0.58 5.07 -21.12
N MET A 7 0.82 3.81 -20.78
CA MET A 7 1.03 3.37 -19.40
C MET A 7 2.20 4.05 -18.68
N ARG A 8 3.28 4.37 -19.42
CA ARG A 8 4.45 5.07 -18.85
C ARG A 8 4.15 6.54 -18.55
N GLU A 9 3.34 7.18 -19.36
CA GLU A 9 2.89 8.55 -19.09
C GLU A 9 2.00 8.59 -17.85
N LEU A 10 1.04 7.66 -17.75
CA LEU A 10 0.17 7.52 -16.60
C LEU A 10 0.98 7.23 -15.32
N ALA A 11 1.98 6.35 -15.42
CA ALA A 11 2.90 6.07 -14.33
C ALA A 11 3.66 7.32 -13.87
N LEU A 12 4.15 8.14 -14.82
CA LEU A 12 4.83 9.39 -14.50
C LEU A 12 3.90 10.35 -13.76
N GLU A 13 2.65 10.48 -14.17
CA GLU A 13 1.66 11.36 -13.52
C GLU A 13 1.41 10.91 -12.07
N ILE A 14 1.23 9.62 -11.83
CA ILE A 14 1.11 9.06 -10.48
C ILE A 14 2.37 9.35 -9.66
N LEU A 15 3.54 9.09 -10.22
CA LEU A 15 4.82 9.33 -9.52
C LEU A 15 5.03 10.80 -9.19
N MET A 16 4.64 11.72 -10.06
CA MET A 16 4.72 13.16 -9.79
C MET A 16 3.84 13.56 -8.60
N GLU A 17 2.60 13.10 -8.56
CA GLU A 17 1.69 13.41 -7.45
C GLU A 17 2.18 12.82 -6.10
N VAL A 18 2.70 11.59 -6.13
CA VAL A 18 3.19 10.91 -4.93
C VAL A 18 4.51 11.52 -4.42
N THR A 19 5.47 11.77 -5.33
CA THR A 19 6.81 12.25 -4.94
C THR A 19 6.85 13.72 -4.55
N GLU A 20 5.90 14.53 -5.03
CA GLU A 20 5.71 15.91 -4.61
C GLU A 20 4.80 16.04 -3.36
N GLY A 21 4.40 14.91 -2.75
CA GLY A 21 3.64 14.88 -1.50
C GLY A 21 2.16 15.21 -1.63
N ARG A 22 1.63 15.35 -2.86
CA ARG A 22 0.22 15.74 -3.11
C ARG A 22 -0.79 14.63 -2.88
N ALA A 23 -0.37 13.36 -3.09
CA ALA A 23 -1.24 12.21 -2.92
C ALA A 23 -0.52 11.03 -2.28
N HIS A 24 -1.27 10.10 -1.67
CA HIS A 24 -0.75 8.80 -1.22
C HIS A 24 -0.79 7.79 -2.36
N SER A 25 0.28 6.97 -2.49
CA SER A 25 0.43 6.00 -3.58
C SER A 25 -0.77 5.06 -3.70
N HIS A 26 -1.20 4.45 -2.59
CA HIS A 26 -2.30 3.49 -2.57
C HIS A 26 -3.66 4.09 -2.95
N GLN A 27 -3.93 5.35 -2.58
CA GLN A 27 -5.19 6.04 -2.94
C GLN A 27 -5.20 6.40 -4.42
N LEU A 28 -4.08 6.94 -4.92
CA LEU A 28 -3.99 7.36 -6.30
C LEU A 28 -3.96 6.18 -7.27
N SER A 29 -3.18 5.13 -6.96
CA SER A 29 -3.15 3.90 -7.75
C SER A 29 -4.54 3.26 -7.83
N GLY A 30 -5.26 3.17 -6.72
CA GLY A 30 -6.64 2.66 -6.68
C GLY A 30 -7.60 3.49 -7.53
N ALA A 31 -7.58 4.82 -7.42
CA ALA A 31 -8.43 5.72 -8.19
C ALA A 31 -8.13 5.65 -9.70
N VAL A 32 -6.84 5.61 -10.07
CA VAL A 32 -6.43 5.46 -11.47
C VAL A 32 -6.85 4.11 -12.02
N LEU A 33 -6.58 3.01 -11.32
CA LEU A 33 -6.99 1.67 -11.77
C LEU A 33 -8.51 1.55 -11.91
N SER A 34 -9.29 2.15 -11.00
CA SER A 34 -10.76 2.20 -11.11
C SER A 34 -11.22 2.96 -12.36
N LYS A 35 -10.58 4.09 -12.69
CA LYS A 35 -10.89 4.87 -13.88
C LYS A 35 -10.54 4.14 -15.18
N TYR A 36 -9.49 3.32 -15.16
CA TYR A 36 -8.94 2.65 -16.34
C TYR A 36 -9.21 1.14 -16.35
N GLN A 37 -10.32 0.68 -15.76
CA GLN A 37 -10.71 -0.74 -15.74
C GLN A 37 -10.91 -1.35 -17.13
N TYR A 38 -11.24 -0.55 -18.14
CA TYR A 38 -11.37 -0.99 -19.53
C TYR A 38 -10.04 -1.38 -20.19
N LEU A 39 -8.91 -1.08 -19.57
CA LEU A 39 -7.59 -1.50 -20.04
C LEU A 39 -7.41 -3.01 -19.81
N LYS A 40 -6.59 -3.63 -20.68
CA LYS A 40 -6.25 -5.04 -20.54
C LYS A 40 -5.56 -5.30 -19.19
N LYS A 41 -5.79 -6.47 -18.59
CA LYS A 41 -5.15 -6.90 -17.33
C LYS A 41 -3.63 -6.73 -17.35
N ARG A 42 -2.98 -7.06 -18.47
CA ARG A 42 -1.53 -6.89 -18.66
C ARG A 42 -1.08 -5.42 -18.51
N ASP A 43 -1.84 -4.47 -19.06
CA ASP A 43 -1.48 -3.06 -19.04
C ASP A 43 -1.67 -2.47 -17.64
N ARG A 44 -2.72 -2.89 -16.91
CA ARG A 44 -2.93 -2.53 -15.51
C ARG A 44 -1.83 -3.10 -14.61
N ALA A 45 -1.46 -4.38 -14.80
CA ALA A 45 -0.36 -5.00 -14.06
C ALA A 45 0.99 -4.31 -14.34
N PHE A 46 1.25 -3.93 -15.60
CA PHE A 46 2.44 -3.15 -15.97
C PHE A 46 2.46 -1.78 -15.27
N LEU A 47 1.33 -1.05 -15.28
CA LEU A 47 1.20 0.25 -14.63
C LEU A 47 1.47 0.13 -13.12
N THR A 48 0.82 -0.81 -12.44
CA THR A 48 0.98 -1.05 -11.01
C THR A 48 2.42 -1.40 -10.67
N ARG A 49 3.01 -2.37 -11.38
CA ARG A 49 4.40 -2.79 -11.16
C ARG A 49 5.39 -1.65 -11.36
N LEU A 50 5.20 -0.85 -12.41
CA LEU A 50 6.08 0.28 -12.71
C LEU A 50 5.97 1.39 -11.66
N THR A 51 4.76 1.75 -11.24
CA THR A 51 4.54 2.84 -10.26
C THR A 51 4.96 2.42 -8.86
N GLU A 52 4.41 1.34 -8.35
CA GLU A 52 4.68 0.90 -6.97
C GLU A 52 6.12 0.46 -6.78
N GLY A 53 6.69 -0.24 -7.78
CA GLY A 53 8.08 -0.63 -7.75
C GLY A 53 9.03 0.55 -7.79
N THR A 54 8.76 1.57 -8.61
CA THR A 54 9.56 2.80 -8.64
C THR A 54 9.50 3.56 -7.31
N ILE A 55 8.33 3.60 -6.67
CA ILE A 55 8.19 4.21 -5.34
C ILE A 55 8.95 3.38 -4.31
N ARG A 56 8.76 2.07 -4.29
CA ARG A 56 9.37 1.15 -3.32
C ARG A 56 10.90 1.24 -3.34
N GLN A 57 11.50 1.28 -4.54
CA GLN A 57 12.94 1.27 -4.75
C GLN A 57 13.58 2.67 -4.90
N ARG A 58 12.87 3.72 -4.50
CA ARG A 58 13.24 5.11 -4.78
C ARG A 58 14.68 5.48 -4.37
N ILE A 59 15.14 5.07 -3.18
CA ILE A 59 16.49 5.40 -2.69
C ILE A 59 17.56 4.67 -3.50
N GLU A 60 17.35 3.38 -3.78
CA GLU A 60 18.28 2.62 -4.61
C GLU A 60 18.34 3.16 -6.05
N LEU A 61 17.18 3.49 -6.63
CA LEU A 61 17.14 4.07 -7.97
C LEU A 61 17.89 5.42 -8.03
N ASP A 62 17.71 6.27 -7.02
CA ASP A 62 18.44 7.54 -6.92
C ASP A 62 19.95 7.30 -6.77
N TYR A 63 20.35 6.33 -5.96
CA TYR A 63 21.74 5.92 -5.81
C TYR A 63 22.36 5.48 -7.15
N ILE A 64 21.67 4.59 -7.88
CA ILE A 64 22.12 4.14 -9.20
C ILE A 64 22.25 5.30 -10.17
N ILE A 65 21.24 6.17 -10.27
CA ILE A 65 21.28 7.35 -11.13
C ILE A 65 22.49 8.22 -10.76
N ASP A 66 22.72 8.44 -9.48
CA ASP A 66 23.80 9.28 -8.98
C ASP A 66 25.21 8.73 -9.22
N CYS A 67 25.35 7.41 -9.44
CA CYS A 67 26.62 6.79 -9.86
C CYS A 67 26.98 7.09 -11.31
N PHE A 68 25.99 7.27 -12.19
CA PHE A 68 26.20 7.47 -13.63
C PHE A 68 25.90 8.89 -14.11
N SER A 69 25.29 9.71 -13.29
CA SER A 69 24.89 11.08 -13.66
C SER A 69 25.81 12.14 -13.05
N LYS A 70 26.28 13.08 -13.87
CA LYS A 70 27.01 14.27 -13.39
C LYS A 70 26.11 15.20 -12.54
N VAL A 71 24.79 15.16 -12.75
CA VAL A 71 23.82 15.96 -12.00
C VAL A 71 23.11 15.06 -11.02
N LYS A 72 23.32 15.27 -9.73
CA LYS A 72 22.68 14.49 -8.66
C LYS A 72 21.16 14.58 -8.72
N THR A 73 20.49 13.50 -8.37
CA THR A 73 19.01 13.38 -8.39
C THR A 73 18.32 14.49 -7.62
N THR A 74 18.91 14.94 -6.50
CA THR A 74 18.41 16.07 -5.69
C THR A 74 18.37 17.41 -6.45
N LYS A 75 19.21 17.58 -7.48
CA LYS A 75 19.30 18.80 -8.31
C LYS A 75 18.55 18.68 -9.63
N GLN A 76 18.04 17.52 -9.97
CA GLN A 76 17.29 17.29 -11.21
C GLN A 76 15.86 17.84 -11.11
N LYS A 77 15.32 18.29 -12.25
CA LYS A 77 13.88 18.63 -12.33
C LYS A 77 13.02 17.43 -11.97
N PRO A 78 11.95 17.57 -11.16
CA PRO A 78 11.13 16.44 -10.70
C PRO A 78 10.66 15.50 -11.82
N VAL A 79 10.23 16.06 -12.95
CA VAL A 79 9.80 15.27 -14.13
C VAL A 79 10.94 14.40 -14.65
N ILE A 80 12.13 14.96 -14.85
CA ILE A 80 13.30 14.23 -15.37
C ILE A 80 13.76 13.17 -14.38
N ARG A 81 13.83 13.51 -13.09
CA ARG A 81 14.17 12.57 -12.02
C ARG A 81 13.24 11.36 -12.00
N ASN A 82 11.93 11.58 -12.10
CA ASN A 82 10.97 10.47 -12.11
C ASN A 82 11.01 9.66 -13.42
N ILE A 83 11.27 10.28 -14.57
CA ILE A 83 11.53 9.57 -15.83
C ILE A 83 12.76 8.68 -15.71
N LEU A 84 13.86 9.17 -15.13
CA LEU A 84 15.07 8.38 -14.90
C LEU A 84 14.82 7.23 -13.92
N ARG A 85 14.15 7.48 -12.79
CA ARG A 85 13.77 6.41 -11.84
C ARG A 85 12.98 5.31 -12.51
N MET A 86 11.93 5.66 -13.29
CA MET A 86 11.15 4.69 -14.07
C MET A 86 12.00 3.93 -15.09
N GLY A 87 12.93 4.61 -15.75
CA GLY A 87 13.86 4.00 -16.68
C GLY A 87 14.75 2.97 -16.00
N VAL A 88 15.38 3.35 -14.88
CA VAL A 88 16.26 2.45 -14.10
C VAL A 88 15.47 1.28 -13.50
N TYR A 89 14.25 1.53 -13.00
CA TYR A 89 13.40 0.45 -12.50
C TYR A 89 13.09 -0.59 -13.59
N GLN A 90 12.78 -0.14 -14.81
CA GLN A 90 12.56 -1.05 -15.94
C GLN A 90 13.83 -1.83 -16.29
N LEU A 91 15.00 -1.16 -16.31
CA LEU A 91 16.28 -1.79 -16.64
C LEU A 91 16.70 -2.86 -15.62
N LYS A 92 16.38 -2.66 -14.34
CA LYS A 92 16.84 -3.53 -13.25
C LYS A 92 15.84 -4.59 -12.82
N TYR A 93 14.54 -4.29 -12.86
CA TYR A 93 13.50 -5.10 -12.24
C TYR A 93 12.41 -5.63 -13.19
N MET A 94 12.48 -5.26 -14.47
CA MET A 94 11.47 -5.66 -15.45
C MET A 94 12.10 -6.37 -16.65
N ASP A 95 12.54 -7.62 -16.47
CA ASP A 95 13.25 -8.43 -17.46
C ASP A 95 12.51 -8.55 -18.81
N ALA A 96 11.19 -8.49 -18.79
CA ALA A 96 10.37 -8.51 -19.99
C ALA A 96 10.43 -7.19 -20.80
N VAL A 97 11.09 -6.14 -20.28
CA VAL A 97 11.25 -4.85 -20.97
C VAL A 97 12.66 -4.74 -21.54
N PRO A 98 12.83 -4.76 -22.88
CA PRO A 98 14.16 -4.57 -23.47
C PRO A 98 14.77 -3.22 -23.05
N ALA A 99 16.09 -3.19 -22.77
CA ALA A 99 16.78 -1.97 -22.37
C ALA A 99 16.63 -0.83 -23.39
N SER A 100 16.66 -1.14 -24.68
CA SER A 100 16.43 -0.18 -25.76
C SER A 100 15.04 0.45 -25.69
N ALA A 101 14.01 -0.35 -25.33
CA ALA A 101 12.64 0.13 -25.18
C ALA A 101 12.52 1.07 -23.97
N ALA A 102 13.11 0.70 -22.82
CA ALA A 102 13.11 1.54 -21.62
C ALA A 102 13.75 2.91 -21.89
N CYS A 103 14.93 2.93 -22.54
CA CYS A 103 15.63 4.17 -22.90
C CYS A 103 14.83 5.01 -23.90
N ASN A 104 14.33 4.41 -24.99
CA ASN A 104 13.61 5.12 -26.04
C ASN A 104 12.30 5.75 -25.52
N GLU A 105 11.54 5.01 -24.72
CA GLU A 105 10.29 5.52 -24.16
C GLU A 105 10.53 6.64 -23.14
N ALA A 106 11.59 6.57 -22.34
CA ALA A 106 12.00 7.64 -21.42
C ALA A 106 12.33 8.94 -22.20
N VAL A 107 13.05 8.83 -23.32
CA VAL A 107 13.35 9.97 -24.21
C VAL A 107 12.09 10.57 -24.82
N LYS A 108 11.17 9.72 -25.32
CA LYS A 108 9.88 10.19 -25.86
C LYS A 108 9.07 10.93 -24.80
N LEU A 109 9.04 10.39 -23.58
CA LEU A 109 8.31 10.95 -22.45
C LEU A 109 8.89 12.31 -22.04
N ALA A 110 10.22 12.45 -21.98
CA ALA A 110 10.87 13.72 -21.70
C ALA A 110 10.52 14.80 -22.75
N LYS A 111 10.52 14.44 -24.04
CA LYS A 111 10.10 15.34 -25.12
C LYS A 111 8.63 15.74 -24.99
N LYS A 112 7.74 14.75 -24.75
CA LYS A 112 6.29 14.98 -24.62
C LYS A 112 5.93 15.90 -23.45
N LYS A 113 6.69 15.81 -22.33
CA LYS A 113 6.49 16.66 -21.15
C LYS A 113 7.21 18.03 -21.23
N GLY A 114 7.68 18.44 -22.41
CA GLY A 114 8.28 19.76 -22.66
C GLY A 114 9.77 19.86 -22.31
N PHE A 115 10.45 18.75 -22.02
CA PHE A 115 11.87 18.71 -21.67
C PHE A 115 12.73 18.16 -22.81
N GLY A 116 12.41 18.51 -24.07
CA GLY A 116 13.11 18.01 -25.25
C GLY A 116 14.62 18.28 -25.23
N GLN A 117 15.07 19.45 -24.71
CA GLN A 117 16.48 19.79 -24.54
C GLN A 117 17.24 18.86 -23.55
N LEU A 118 16.54 18.19 -22.63
CA LEU A 118 17.13 17.23 -21.70
C LEU A 118 17.03 15.78 -22.18
N SER A 119 16.46 15.54 -23.36
CA SER A 119 16.29 14.19 -23.89
C SER A 119 17.62 13.46 -24.14
N GLY A 120 18.67 14.20 -24.56
CA GLY A 120 20.02 13.68 -24.69
C GLY A 120 20.62 13.26 -23.35
N PHE A 121 20.42 14.06 -22.31
CA PHE A 121 20.83 13.74 -20.94
C PHE A 121 20.13 12.46 -20.44
N VAL A 122 18.80 12.35 -20.57
CA VAL A 122 18.04 11.16 -20.18
C VAL A 122 18.56 9.91 -20.90
N ASN A 123 18.76 10.00 -22.21
CA ASN A 123 19.29 8.88 -23.00
C ASN A 123 20.71 8.47 -22.57
N GLY A 124 21.60 9.46 -22.39
CA GLY A 124 22.98 9.22 -21.98
C GLY A 124 23.05 8.49 -20.62
N VAL A 125 22.35 9.00 -19.61
CA VAL A 125 22.33 8.39 -18.27
C VAL A 125 21.78 6.96 -18.32
N LEU A 126 20.61 6.74 -18.95
CA LEU A 126 20.00 5.41 -18.99
C LEU A 126 20.83 4.39 -19.78
N ARG A 127 21.47 4.79 -20.89
CA ARG A 127 22.37 3.90 -21.64
C ARG A 127 23.64 3.56 -20.85
N SER A 128 24.22 4.53 -20.14
CA SER A 128 25.36 4.27 -19.26
C SER A 128 25.01 3.29 -18.13
N ILE A 129 23.83 3.44 -17.53
CA ILE A 129 23.31 2.51 -16.52
C ILE A 129 23.11 1.12 -17.12
N ALA A 130 22.47 1.03 -18.29
CA ALA A 130 22.22 -0.25 -18.96
C ALA A 130 23.51 -1.03 -19.28
N GLY A 131 24.59 -0.33 -19.63
CA GLY A 131 25.89 -0.95 -19.93
C GLY A 131 26.80 -1.16 -18.72
N GLY A 132 26.53 -0.53 -17.58
CA GLY A 132 27.38 -0.57 -16.38
C GLY A 132 26.67 -1.04 -15.11
N MET A 133 25.51 -1.64 -15.21
CA MET A 133 24.69 -2.07 -14.05
C MET A 133 25.49 -2.99 -13.11
N ASP A 134 26.28 -3.91 -13.65
CA ASP A 134 27.07 -4.88 -12.88
C ASP A 134 28.33 -4.26 -12.22
N GLN A 135 28.67 -3.02 -12.59
CA GLN A 135 29.83 -2.30 -12.08
C GLN A 135 29.50 -1.36 -10.92
N ILE A 136 28.25 -1.33 -10.48
CA ILE A 136 27.81 -0.44 -9.39
C ILE A 136 28.46 -0.90 -8.08
N ALA A 137 29.30 -0.04 -7.51
CA ALA A 137 29.82 -0.24 -6.16
C ALA A 137 28.79 0.21 -5.12
N TYR A 138 28.11 -0.75 -4.51
CA TYR A 138 27.20 -0.47 -3.40
C TYR A 138 27.98 -0.21 -2.10
N PRO A 139 27.43 0.59 -1.16
CA PRO A 139 28.06 0.80 0.14
C PRO A 139 28.31 -0.52 0.89
N SER A 140 29.46 -0.61 1.56
CA SER A 140 29.85 -1.78 2.32
C SER A 140 29.03 -1.93 3.60
N LEU A 141 28.54 -3.14 3.89
CA LEU A 141 27.84 -3.42 5.15
C LEU A 141 28.76 -3.29 6.37
N MET A 142 30.07 -3.52 6.18
CA MET A 142 31.06 -3.42 7.26
C MET A 142 31.46 -1.98 7.57
N GLU A 143 31.58 -1.13 6.53
CA GLU A 143 32.07 0.25 6.68
C GLU A 143 30.93 1.24 6.90
N GLU A 144 29.80 1.05 6.19
CA GLU A 144 28.66 1.95 6.22
C GLU A 144 27.34 1.17 6.47
N PRO A 145 27.17 0.49 7.62
CA PRO A 145 26.10 -0.49 7.83
C PRO A 145 24.69 0.09 7.67
N VAL A 146 24.47 1.34 8.08
CA VAL A 146 23.19 2.04 7.94
C VAL A 146 22.94 2.38 6.48
N ARG A 147 23.91 3.01 5.81
CA ARG A 147 23.78 3.44 4.42
C ARG A 147 23.66 2.27 3.46
N ALA A 148 24.44 1.21 3.69
CA ALA A 148 24.38 -0.01 2.89
C ALA A 148 22.97 -0.62 2.89
N ARG A 149 22.35 -0.73 4.08
CA ARG A 149 20.97 -1.21 4.22
C ARG A 149 19.95 -0.22 3.63
N SER A 150 20.15 1.07 3.87
CA SER A 150 19.28 2.12 3.30
C SER A 150 19.21 2.03 1.78
N VAL A 151 20.35 1.93 1.11
CA VAL A 151 20.39 1.81 -0.35
C VAL A 151 19.81 0.47 -0.81
N ARG A 152 20.25 -0.65 -0.22
CA ARG A 152 19.84 -2.00 -0.64
C ARG A 152 18.34 -2.24 -0.51
N TYR A 153 17.73 -1.74 0.57
CA TYR A 153 16.31 -1.96 0.88
C TYR A 153 15.45 -0.70 0.67
N SER A 154 16.02 0.32 0.07
CA SER A 154 15.31 1.58 -0.20
C SER A 154 14.56 2.11 1.02
N MET A 155 15.22 2.08 2.19
CA MET A 155 14.69 2.51 3.47
C MET A 155 15.45 3.75 3.95
N PRO A 156 14.79 4.82 4.43
CA PRO A 156 15.47 5.99 4.98
C PRO A 156 16.48 5.63 6.09
N GLU A 157 17.65 6.24 6.06
CA GLU A 157 18.75 5.93 6.99
C GLU A 157 18.34 6.06 8.46
N TRP A 158 17.48 7.04 8.79
CA TRP A 158 17.03 7.22 10.16
C TRP A 158 16.17 6.04 10.67
N ILE A 159 15.36 5.40 9.81
CA ILE A 159 14.58 4.20 10.16
C ILE A 159 15.53 3.02 10.34
N VAL A 160 16.48 2.85 9.42
CA VAL A 160 17.49 1.78 9.53
C VAL A 160 18.31 1.92 10.81
N ALA A 161 18.77 3.14 11.12
CA ALA A 161 19.54 3.41 12.33
C ALA A 161 18.74 3.12 13.60
N GLN A 162 17.47 3.52 13.63
CA GLN A 162 16.57 3.25 14.74
C GLN A 162 16.36 1.74 14.93
N TRP A 163 16.05 1.01 13.86
CA TRP A 163 15.80 -0.43 13.93
C TRP A 163 17.08 -1.21 14.33
N LEU A 164 18.25 -0.81 13.82
CA LEU A 164 19.52 -1.41 14.25
C LEU A 164 19.77 -1.22 15.75
N SER A 165 19.44 -0.04 16.27
CA SER A 165 19.59 0.26 17.71
C SER A 165 18.58 -0.51 18.59
N GLU A 166 17.35 -0.71 18.11
CA GLU A 166 16.28 -1.33 18.90
C GLU A 166 16.26 -2.85 18.80
N TYR A 167 16.56 -3.40 17.60
CA TYR A 167 16.33 -4.82 17.31
C TYR A 167 17.61 -5.58 16.94
N GLY A 168 18.75 -4.89 16.78
CA GLY A 168 20.01 -5.49 16.31
C GLY A 168 20.00 -5.80 14.80
N GLU A 169 21.12 -6.30 14.30
CA GLU A 169 21.33 -6.48 12.86
C GLU A 169 20.41 -7.53 12.23
N GLU A 170 20.39 -8.74 12.80
CA GLU A 170 19.65 -9.86 12.23
C GLU A 170 18.16 -9.56 12.07
N ARG A 171 17.53 -9.03 13.13
CA ARG A 171 16.10 -8.71 13.10
C ARG A 171 15.78 -7.54 12.18
N THR A 172 16.68 -6.55 12.15
CA THR A 172 16.55 -5.42 11.22
C THR A 172 16.62 -5.88 9.78
N ASP A 173 17.55 -6.76 9.43
CA ASP A 173 17.68 -7.29 8.06
C ASP A 173 16.43 -8.09 7.65
N GLN A 174 15.86 -8.90 8.56
CA GLN A 174 14.60 -9.61 8.33
C GLN A 174 13.43 -8.63 8.09
N MET A 175 13.30 -7.56 8.90
CA MET A 175 12.27 -6.55 8.74
C MET A 175 12.42 -5.77 7.43
N LEU A 176 13.66 -5.41 7.06
CA LEU A 176 13.96 -4.71 5.81
C LEU A 176 13.63 -5.60 4.60
N LEU A 177 14.03 -6.86 4.62
CA LEU A 177 13.70 -7.83 3.57
C LEU A 177 12.17 -8.00 3.45
N ALA A 178 11.48 -8.24 4.55
CA ALA A 178 10.03 -8.36 4.56
C ALA A 178 9.33 -7.11 3.98
N SER A 179 9.90 -5.91 4.18
CA SER A 179 9.34 -4.67 3.63
C SER A 179 9.41 -4.56 2.10
N GLN A 180 10.20 -5.42 1.43
CA GLN A 180 10.33 -5.46 -0.03
C GLN A 180 9.33 -6.40 -0.70
N GLU A 181 8.78 -7.34 0.05
CA GLU A 181 7.81 -8.29 -0.50
C GLU A 181 6.45 -7.64 -0.75
N GLU A 182 5.68 -8.20 -1.67
CA GLU A 182 4.29 -7.83 -1.84
C GLU A 182 3.46 -8.31 -0.64
N ALA A 183 2.62 -7.44 -0.12
CA ALA A 183 1.74 -7.83 0.98
C ALA A 183 0.61 -8.70 0.45
N PRO A 184 0.41 -9.92 0.98
CA PRO A 184 -0.76 -10.72 0.65
C PRO A 184 -2.04 -9.99 1.07
N VAL A 185 -3.11 -10.22 0.35
CA VAL A 185 -4.42 -9.68 0.72
C VAL A 185 -5.07 -10.64 1.70
N ALA A 186 -5.13 -10.26 2.97
CA ALA A 186 -5.85 -11.00 3.98
C ALA A 186 -7.31 -10.56 4.03
N ILE A 187 -8.22 -11.54 4.14
CA ILE A 187 -9.65 -11.31 4.28
C ILE A 187 -10.19 -12.02 5.52
N ARG A 188 -11.22 -11.44 6.11
CA ARG A 188 -12.01 -12.00 7.19
C ARG A 188 -13.40 -12.34 6.66
N VAL A 189 -13.85 -13.56 6.88
CA VAL A 189 -15.20 -14.01 6.55
C VAL A 189 -16.22 -13.24 7.38
N ASN A 190 -17.31 -12.81 6.77
CA ASN A 190 -18.47 -12.32 7.49
C ASN A 190 -19.28 -13.52 8.01
N THR A 191 -18.91 -14.01 9.18
CA THR A 191 -19.45 -15.27 9.77
C THR A 191 -20.93 -15.19 10.13
N ARG A 192 -21.51 -13.98 10.18
CA ARG A 192 -22.97 -13.81 10.32
C ARG A 192 -23.74 -14.12 9.03
N ARG A 193 -23.05 -14.27 7.90
CA ARG A 193 -23.67 -14.41 6.58
C ARG A 193 -23.29 -15.66 5.82
N ILE A 194 -22.09 -16.18 6.07
CA ILE A 194 -21.55 -17.33 5.34
C ILE A 194 -20.52 -18.06 6.22
N THR A 195 -20.39 -19.37 6.06
CA THR A 195 -19.31 -20.13 6.70
C THR A 195 -17.98 -19.95 5.94
N PRO A 196 -16.82 -20.16 6.59
CA PRO A 196 -15.53 -20.12 5.93
C PRO A 196 -15.42 -21.07 4.74
N GLU A 197 -15.98 -22.27 4.88
CA GLU A 197 -15.98 -23.30 3.84
C GLU A 197 -16.78 -22.86 2.60
N GLU A 198 -17.99 -22.37 2.80
CA GLU A 198 -18.86 -21.88 1.72
C GLU A 198 -18.21 -20.66 1.01
N LEU A 199 -17.59 -19.73 1.76
CA LEU A 199 -16.88 -18.61 1.16
C LEU A 199 -15.71 -19.09 0.32
N LYS A 200 -14.93 -20.06 0.79
CA LYS A 200 -13.80 -20.62 0.05
C LYS A 200 -14.24 -21.23 -1.28
N GLU A 201 -15.35 -21.99 -1.29
CA GLU A 201 -15.94 -22.56 -2.52
C GLU A 201 -16.40 -21.44 -3.47
N ARG A 202 -17.05 -20.40 -2.94
CA ARG A 202 -17.50 -19.24 -3.72
C ARG A 202 -16.33 -18.48 -4.36
N LEU A 203 -15.27 -18.23 -3.61
CA LEU A 203 -14.06 -17.58 -4.10
C LEU A 203 -13.39 -18.41 -5.21
N LEU A 204 -13.34 -19.74 -5.04
CA LEU A 204 -12.81 -20.65 -6.06
C LEU A 204 -13.63 -20.58 -7.36
N ALA A 205 -14.95 -20.52 -7.27
CA ALA A 205 -15.84 -20.36 -8.42
C ALA A 205 -15.64 -19.00 -9.13
N GLU A 206 -15.24 -17.97 -8.39
CA GLU A 206 -14.85 -16.65 -8.91
C GLU A 206 -13.39 -16.60 -9.43
N GLY A 207 -12.67 -17.73 -9.42
CA GLY A 207 -11.27 -17.84 -9.88
C GLY A 207 -10.24 -17.33 -8.86
N VAL A 208 -10.63 -17.15 -7.61
CA VAL A 208 -9.78 -16.64 -6.51
C VAL A 208 -9.27 -17.82 -5.68
N GLN A 209 -7.96 -17.85 -5.44
CA GLN A 209 -7.35 -18.80 -4.51
C GLN A 209 -7.45 -18.26 -3.08
N ALA A 210 -7.79 -19.12 -2.11
CA ALA A 210 -7.92 -18.78 -0.72
C ALA A 210 -7.11 -19.77 0.14
N GLU A 211 -6.05 -19.29 0.76
CA GLU A 211 -5.18 -20.05 1.67
C GLU A 211 -5.55 -19.76 3.13
N PRO A 212 -5.64 -20.79 3.99
CA PRO A 212 -6.00 -20.59 5.38
C PRO A 212 -4.92 -19.77 6.12
N THR A 213 -5.35 -19.08 7.18
CA THR A 213 -4.45 -18.39 8.11
C THR A 213 -4.48 -19.10 9.49
N VAL A 214 -3.87 -18.47 10.50
CA VAL A 214 -3.95 -18.95 11.89
C VAL A 214 -5.35 -18.79 12.50
N LEU A 215 -6.20 -17.97 11.87
CA LEU A 215 -7.59 -17.78 12.29
C LEU A 215 -8.51 -18.58 11.35
N PRO A 216 -9.43 -19.41 11.87
CA PRO A 216 -10.25 -20.32 11.08
C PRO A 216 -11.21 -19.60 10.11
N TYR A 217 -11.52 -18.33 10.37
CA TYR A 217 -12.41 -17.49 9.56
C TYR A 217 -11.66 -16.46 8.71
N ALA A 218 -10.36 -16.66 8.49
CA ALA A 218 -9.53 -15.73 7.72
C ALA A 218 -8.71 -16.45 6.66
N PHE A 219 -8.61 -15.82 5.46
CA PHE A 219 -7.86 -16.35 4.34
C PHE A 219 -6.89 -15.31 3.79
N LEU A 220 -5.79 -15.80 3.20
CA LEU A 220 -4.98 -15.03 2.24
C LEU A 220 -5.50 -15.32 0.85
N ILE A 221 -5.86 -14.26 0.10
CA ILE A 221 -6.43 -14.43 -1.23
C ILE A 221 -5.50 -13.93 -2.33
N SER A 222 -5.55 -14.62 -3.49
CA SER A 222 -4.78 -14.30 -4.68
C SER A 222 -5.54 -14.68 -5.95
N GLY A 223 -5.02 -14.28 -7.12
CA GLY A 223 -5.61 -14.64 -8.42
C GLY A 223 -6.70 -13.70 -8.93
N PHE A 224 -7.21 -12.79 -8.11
CA PHE A 224 -8.22 -11.80 -8.53
C PHE A 224 -7.59 -10.60 -9.23
N ASP A 225 -8.39 -9.87 -9.97
CA ASP A 225 -7.97 -8.66 -10.69
C ASP A 225 -8.20 -7.41 -9.81
N TYR A 226 -9.41 -7.23 -9.29
CA TYR A 226 -9.75 -6.18 -8.33
C TYR A 226 -10.95 -6.61 -7.47
N LEU A 227 -10.98 -6.15 -6.22
CA LEU A 227 -11.95 -6.64 -5.23
C LEU A 227 -13.40 -6.35 -5.60
N ASN A 228 -13.70 -5.14 -6.09
CA ASN A 228 -15.06 -4.78 -6.50
C ASN A 228 -15.57 -5.57 -7.72
N GLY A 229 -14.72 -6.34 -8.39
CA GLY A 229 -15.11 -7.28 -9.44
C GLY A 229 -15.70 -8.58 -8.91
N LEU A 230 -15.44 -8.92 -7.64
CA LEU A 230 -15.92 -10.13 -7.00
C LEU A 230 -17.34 -9.93 -6.46
N ASP A 231 -18.24 -10.83 -6.83
CA ASP A 231 -19.62 -10.82 -6.30
C ASP A 231 -19.62 -11.03 -4.80
N SER A 232 -18.81 -11.97 -4.32
CA SER A 232 -18.62 -12.25 -2.90
C SER A 232 -18.20 -11.01 -2.09
N PHE A 233 -17.38 -10.13 -2.65
CA PHE A 233 -17.02 -8.86 -2.01
C PHE A 233 -18.20 -7.87 -2.03
N ARG A 234 -18.84 -7.67 -3.18
CA ARG A 234 -19.98 -6.74 -3.32
C ARG A 234 -21.16 -7.13 -2.43
N GLU A 235 -21.38 -8.41 -2.26
CA GLU A 235 -22.40 -8.95 -1.37
C GLU A 235 -22.03 -8.83 0.12
N GLY A 236 -20.79 -8.42 0.46
CA GLY A 236 -20.32 -8.25 1.83
C GLY A 236 -20.13 -9.58 2.58
N LEU A 237 -19.74 -10.64 1.86
CA LEU A 237 -19.46 -11.94 2.46
C LEU A 237 -18.11 -12.00 3.17
N PHE A 238 -17.26 -11.01 2.91
CA PHE A 238 -15.97 -10.85 3.58
C PHE A 238 -15.50 -9.39 3.65
N TYR A 239 -14.51 -9.15 4.50
CA TYR A 239 -13.81 -7.87 4.67
C TYR A 239 -12.34 -8.04 4.32
N VAL A 240 -11.70 -6.98 3.82
CA VAL A 240 -10.25 -6.91 3.73
C VAL A 240 -9.71 -6.41 5.06
N GLN A 241 -9.01 -7.29 5.78
CA GLN A 241 -8.45 -6.97 7.08
C GLN A 241 -7.19 -7.80 7.32
N ASP A 242 -6.16 -7.20 7.91
CA ASP A 242 -4.95 -7.93 8.30
C ASP A 242 -5.21 -8.86 9.47
N VAL A 243 -4.54 -10.01 9.50
CA VAL A 243 -4.65 -10.98 10.60
C VAL A 243 -4.31 -10.33 11.94
N SER A 244 -3.26 -9.51 12.01
CA SER A 244 -2.91 -8.75 13.21
C SER A 244 -4.03 -7.80 13.68
N SER A 245 -4.76 -7.21 12.73
CA SER A 245 -5.92 -6.35 13.02
C SER A 245 -7.14 -7.17 13.49
N MET A 246 -7.26 -8.43 13.05
CA MET A 246 -8.30 -9.34 13.52
C MET A 246 -8.06 -9.78 14.97
N LEU A 247 -6.79 -9.97 15.35
CA LEU A 247 -6.42 -10.34 16.72
C LEU A 247 -6.89 -9.32 17.77
N VAL A 248 -7.12 -8.07 17.39
CA VAL A 248 -7.65 -7.04 18.32
C VAL A 248 -9.02 -7.48 18.89
N ALA A 249 -9.92 -7.93 18.02
CA ALA A 249 -11.23 -8.40 18.48
C ALA A 249 -11.16 -9.75 19.20
N GLU A 250 -10.18 -10.61 18.84
CA GLU A 250 -9.93 -11.87 19.57
C GLU A 250 -9.46 -11.60 21.00
N TYR A 251 -8.51 -10.70 21.19
CA TYR A 251 -8.03 -10.33 22.52
C TYR A 251 -9.04 -9.52 23.33
N ALA A 252 -9.86 -8.72 22.66
CA ALA A 252 -10.89 -7.94 23.33
C ALA A 252 -12.00 -8.81 23.93
N ASP A 253 -12.32 -9.92 23.27
CA ASP A 253 -13.32 -10.94 23.66
C ASP A 253 -14.56 -10.33 24.31
N PRO A 254 -15.33 -9.48 23.60
CA PRO A 254 -16.44 -8.74 24.19
C PRO A 254 -17.57 -9.67 24.63
N LYS A 255 -18.23 -9.32 25.74
CA LYS A 255 -19.46 -10.02 26.16
C LYS A 255 -20.55 -9.86 25.10
N PRO A 256 -21.45 -10.83 24.93
CA PRO A 256 -22.47 -10.80 23.88
C PRO A 256 -23.38 -9.56 23.89
N ASP A 257 -23.62 -8.95 25.04
CA ASP A 257 -24.47 -7.78 25.25
C ASP A 257 -23.70 -6.47 25.43
N ALA A 258 -22.36 -6.49 25.21
CA ALA A 258 -21.51 -5.35 25.46
C ALA A 258 -21.79 -4.16 24.50
N TYR A 259 -21.68 -2.95 25.05
CA TYR A 259 -21.58 -1.72 24.27
C TYR A 259 -20.11 -1.35 24.04
N CYS A 260 -19.72 -1.38 22.78
CA CYS A 260 -18.34 -1.15 22.37
C CYS A 260 -18.20 0.19 21.62
N ILE A 261 -17.08 0.88 21.81
CA ILE A 261 -16.72 2.10 21.05
C ILE A 261 -15.38 1.90 20.36
N ASP A 262 -15.33 2.12 19.03
CA ASP A 262 -14.09 2.20 18.25
C ASP A 262 -13.83 3.67 17.88
N VAL A 263 -12.88 4.33 18.56
CA VAL A 263 -12.71 5.80 18.52
C VAL A 263 -12.04 6.36 17.26
N CYS A 264 -11.35 5.52 16.48
CA CYS A 264 -10.70 5.89 15.21
C CYS A 264 -10.86 4.76 14.20
N GLY A 265 -12.10 4.32 13.98
CA GLY A 265 -12.40 3.01 13.41
C GLY A 265 -12.44 2.92 11.89
N ALA A 266 -12.37 4.02 11.13
CA ALA A 266 -12.46 3.93 9.67
C ALA A 266 -11.31 3.11 9.05
N PRO A 267 -11.62 2.23 8.07
CA PRO A 267 -12.88 2.02 7.35
C PRO A 267 -13.89 1.06 8.01
N GLY A 268 -13.74 0.72 9.28
CA GLY A 268 -14.68 -0.11 10.05
C GLY A 268 -14.20 -1.52 10.37
N GLY A 269 -13.00 -1.93 9.95
CA GLY A 269 -12.58 -3.33 10.05
C GLY A 269 -12.61 -3.93 11.46
N LYS A 270 -12.12 -3.20 12.49
CA LYS A 270 -12.12 -3.66 13.89
C LYS A 270 -13.50 -3.59 14.52
N GLY A 271 -14.19 -2.47 14.36
CA GLY A 271 -15.55 -2.31 14.89
C GLY A 271 -16.54 -3.28 14.28
N LEU A 272 -16.50 -3.53 12.98
CA LEU A 272 -17.30 -4.56 12.31
C LEU A 272 -16.94 -5.98 12.77
N HIS A 273 -15.68 -6.24 13.11
CA HIS A 273 -15.29 -7.53 13.67
C HIS A 273 -15.85 -7.72 15.08
N LEU A 274 -15.80 -6.68 15.92
CA LEU A 274 -16.46 -6.73 17.22
C LEU A 274 -17.95 -7.04 17.07
N SER A 275 -18.63 -6.38 16.13
CA SER A 275 -20.06 -6.57 15.93
C SER A 275 -20.45 -8.01 15.58
N GLU A 276 -19.55 -8.76 14.92
CA GLU A 276 -19.78 -10.18 14.63
C GLU A 276 -19.61 -11.08 15.87
N LYS A 277 -18.77 -10.67 16.82
CA LYS A 277 -18.56 -11.39 18.09
C LYS A 277 -19.66 -11.12 19.12
N LEU A 278 -20.36 -9.99 18.97
CA LEU A 278 -21.48 -9.65 19.84
C LEU A 278 -22.72 -10.44 19.47
N GLY A 279 -23.54 -10.76 20.48
CA GLY A 279 -24.89 -11.27 20.26
C GLY A 279 -25.87 -10.17 19.82
N ASP A 280 -27.13 -10.52 19.70
CA ASP A 280 -28.18 -9.58 19.25
C ASP A 280 -28.42 -8.42 20.22
N GLY A 281 -28.02 -8.52 21.49
CA GLY A 281 -28.13 -7.48 22.50
C GLY A 281 -26.95 -6.49 22.52
N GLY A 282 -25.83 -6.81 21.86
CA GLY A 282 -24.64 -5.98 21.85
C GLY A 282 -24.64 -4.94 20.74
N HIS A 283 -23.88 -3.86 20.94
CA HIS A 283 -23.80 -2.75 19.99
C HIS A 283 -22.40 -2.18 19.86
N VAL A 284 -22.03 -1.77 18.64
CA VAL A 284 -20.76 -1.10 18.37
C VAL A 284 -21.02 0.31 17.82
N GLU A 285 -20.44 1.34 18.45
CA GLU A 285 -20.36 2.68 17.90
C GLU A 285 -18.96 2.91 17.31
N ILE A 286 -18.87 3.06 16.00
CA ILE A 286 -17.62 3.39 15.32
C ILE A 286 -17.54 4.91 15.15
N ARG A 287 -16.39 5.49 15.50
CA ARG A 287 -16.14 6.94 15.38
C ARG A 287 -14.98 7.22 14.46
N ASP A 288 -15.01 8.33 13.76
CA ASP A 288 -13.83 8.89 13.08
C ASP A 288 -13.97 10.41 12.88
N LEU A 289 -12.84 11.07 12.63
CA LEU A 289 -12.74 12.53 12.62
C LEU A 289 -13.44 13.18 11.43
N THR A 290 -13.36 12.60 10.23
CA THR A 290 -13.79 13.25 8.99
C THR A 290 -15.02 12.59 8.39
N GLU A 291 -15.91 13.41 7.82
CA GLU A 291 -17.11 12.96 7.09
C GLU A 291 -16.77 11.90 6.02
N LYS A 292 -15.67 12.10 5.27
CA LYS A 292 -15.22 11.13 4.26
C LYS A 292 -14.94 9.76 4.86
N LYS A 293 -14.33 9.70 6.05
CA LYS A 293 -14.02 8.44 6.73
C LYS A 293 -15.29 7.81 7.32
N VAL A 294 -16.18 8.62 7.87
CA VAL A 294 -17.49 8.18 8.35
C VAL A 294 -18.27 7.54 7.20
N ALA A 295 -18.34 8.19 6.02
CA ALA A 295 -19.00 7.63 4.84
C ALA A 295 -18.45 6.27 4.39
N LEU A 296 -17.13 6.05 4.52
CA LEU A 296 -16.53 4.73 4.24
C LEU A 296 -17.00 3.65 5.24
N VAL A 297 -17.15 4.01 6.51
CA VAL A 297 -17.70 3.08 7.51
C VAL A 297 -19.15 2.75 7.20
N GLU A 298 -19.98 3.75 6.89
CA GLU A 298 -21.38 3.56 6.51
C GLU A 298 -21.54 2.66 5.27
N GLU A 299 -20.69 2.85 4.26
CA GLU A 299 -20.67 1.98 3.07
C GLU A 299 -20.41 0.53 3.46
N ASN A 300 -19.42 0.28 4.33
CA ASN A 300 -19.11 -1.07 4.80
C ASN A 300 -20.20 -1.66 5.68
N ILE A 301 -20.83 -0.88 6.58
CA ILE A 301 -21.99 -1.31 7.37
C ILE A 301 -23.11 -1.80 6.43
N ARG A 302 -23.46 -1.00 5.43
CA ARG A 302 -24.51 -1.36 4.45
C ARG A 302 -24.14 -2.59 3.63
N ARG A 303 -22.92 -2.64 3.10
CA ARG A 303 -22.41 -3.76 2.29
C ARG A 303 -22.44 -5.07 3.07
N CYS A 304 -22.03 -5.03 4.32
CA CYS A 304 -21.89 -6.22 5.16
C CYS A 304 -23.14 -6.54 6.00
N ARG A 305 -24.15 -5.66 5.94
CA ARG A 305 -25.42 -5.79 6.69
C ARG A 305 -25.20 -5.94 8.21
N ALA A 306 -24.41 -5.03 8.77
CA ALA A 306 -24.11 -5.02 10.21
C ALA A 306 -25.14 -4.16 10.94
N ASP A 307 -26.24 -4.76 11.39
CA ASP A 307 -27.40 -4.06 11.95
C ASP A 307 -27.17 -3.55 13.39
N ASN A 308 -26.19 -4.10 14.10
CA ASN A 308 -25.81 -3.72 15.46
C ASN A 308 -24.63 -2.73 15.51
N VAL A 309 -24.40 -1.95 14.43
CA VAL A 309 -23.33 -0.96 14.33
C VAL A 309 -23.91 0.40 13.99
N THR A 310 -23.48 1.42 14.71
CA THR A 310 -23.68 2.82 14.36
C THR A 310 -22.37 3.53 14.08
N VAL A 311 -22.40 4.62 13.34
CA VAL A 311 -21.21 5.44 13.09
C VAL A 311 -21.48 6.88 13.50
N LYS A 312 -20.47 7.54 14.06
CA LYS A 312 -20.54 8.93 14.52
C LYS A 312 -19.29 9.69 14.11
N GLN A 313 -19.46 10.86 13.53
CA GLN A 313 -18.33 11.77 13.35
C GLN A 313 -17.95 12.36 14.71
N TRP A 314 -16.70 12.12 15.13
CA TRP A 314 -16.21 12.59 16.42
C TRP A 314 -14.69 12.77 16.40
N ASP A 315 -14.23 13.86 17.02
CA ASP A 315 -12.81 14.07 17.28
C ASP A 315 -12.44 13.35 18.59
N ALA A 316 -11.62 12.31 18.51
CA ALA A 316 -11.20 11.51 19.67
C ALA A 316 -10.41 12.31 20.72
N THR A 317 -9.94 13.52 20.40
CA THR A 317 -9.28 14.44 21.36
C THR A 317 -10.28 15.24 22.21
N ILE A 318 -11.56 15.21 21.84
CA ILE A 318 -12.63 15.91 22.57
C ILE A 318 -13.36 14.91 23.47
N PRO A 319 -13.38 15.12 24.81
CA PRO A 319 -14.12 14.26 25.72
C PRO A 319 -15.61 14.19 25.38
N ASP A 320 -16.17 12.98 25.33
CA ASP A 320 -17.61 12.76 25.19
C ASP A 320 -18.23 12.43 26.55
N ALA A 321 -18.78 13.42 27.20
CA ALA A 321 -19.44 13.26 28.50
C ALA A 321 -20.60 12.26 28.45
N SER A 322 -21.27 12.09 27.31
CA SER A 322 -22.39 11.16 27.16
C SER A 322 -21.94 9.69 27.10
N ALA A 323 -20.65 9.42 26.84
CA ALA A 323 -20.09 8.08 26.76
C ALA A 323 -19.42 7.62 28.07
N VAL A 324 -19.18 8.53 29.01
CA VAL A 324 -18.51 8.23 30.28
C VAL A 324 -19.27 7.18 31.07
N GLY A 325 -18.61 6.08 31.44
CA GLY A 325 -19.18 4.99 32.22
C GLY A 325 -20.21 4.13 31.49
N ARG A 326 -20.36 4.28 30.16
CA ARG A 326 -21.34 3.52 29.37
C ARG A 326 -20.73 2.41 28.54
N ALA A 327 -19.52 2.60 28.02
CA ALA A 327 -18.87 1.59 27.20
C ALA A 327 -18.26 0.48 28.08
N ASP A 328 -18.54 -0.76 27.72
CA ASP A 328 -17.93 -1.97 28.31
C ASP A 328 -16.54 -2.19 27.71
N LEU A 329 -16.35 -1.80 26.44
CA LEU A 329 -15.10 -1.96 25.71
C LEU A 329 -14.83 -0.73 24.82
N VAL A 330 -13.58 -0.25 24.83
CA VAL A 330 -13.13 0.82 23.92
C VAL A 330 -11.91 0.35 23.14
N ILE A 331 -11.96 0.44 21.80
CA ILE A 331 -10.81 0.28 20.93
C ILE A 331 -10.26 1.66 20.58
N ALA A 332 -8.95 1.83 20.75
CA ALA A 332 -8.20 3.04 20.41
C ALA A 332 -7.05 2.69 19.46
N ASP A 333 -7.38 2.39 18.18
CA ASP A 333 -6.39 2.23 17.10
C ASP A 333 -6.08 3.60 16.50
N LEU A 334 -5.23 4.33 17.19
CA LEU A 334 -4.96 5.74 16.92
C LEU A 334 -3.99 5.93 15.74
N PRO A 335 -4.03 7.09 15.07
CA PRO A 335 -3.04 7.44 14.06
C PRO A 335 -1.61 7.31 14.59
N CYS A 336 -0.77 6.61 13.84
CA CYS A 336 0.62 6.33 14.20
C CYS A 336 1.56 6.57 13.01
N SER A 337 2.86 6.25 13.17
CA SER A 337 3.88 6.37 12.12
C SER A 337 3.58 5.56 10.84
N GLY A 338 2.79 4.49 10.94
CA GLY A 338 2.51 3.62 9.80
C GLY A 338 3.68 2.70 9.40
N LEU A 339 4.73 2.58 10.21
CA LEU A 339 5.88 1.71 9.91
C LEU A 339 5.49 0.22 9.85
N GLY A 340 4.40 -0.18 10.51
CA GLY A 340 3.87 -1.54 10.42
C GLY A 340 3.19 -1.88 9.07
N VAL A 341 2.89 -0.89 8.21
CA VAL A 341 2.18 -1.10 6.93
C VAL A 341 3.01 -0.75 5.69
N LEU A 342 4.34 -0.71 5.81
CA LEU A 342 5.28 -0.33 4.73
C LEU A 342 5.18 -1.22 3.49
N ARG A 343 4.77 -2.49 3.63
CA ARG A 343 4.54 -3.41 2.51
C ARG A 343 3.38 -2.95 1.61
N ARG A 344 2.34 -2.35 2.20
CA ARG A 344 1.11 -1.90 1.49
C ARG A 344 1.14 -0.43 1.14
N LYS A 345 1.72 0.41 2.00
CA LYS A 345 1.81 1.87 1.83
C LYS A 345 3.26 2.27 1.69
N THR A 346 3.85 1.93 0.55
CA THR A 346 5.30 2.05 0.30
C THR A 346 5.82 3.48 0.38
N ASP A 347 5.00 4.49 0.05
CA ASP A 347 5.36 5.90 0.09
C ASP A 347 5.47 6.49 1.51
N ILE A 348 4.85 5.86 2.52
CA ILE A 348 4.89 6.34 3.91
C ILE A 348 6.33 6.50 4.39
N ARG A 349 7.22 5.53 4.09
CA ARG A 349 8.63 5.59 4.50
C ARG A 349 9.36 6.89 4.13
N TYR A 350 8.93 7.53 3.05
CA TYR A 350 9.54 8.77 2.54
C TYR A 350 8.86 10.05 3.02
N ARG A 351 7.72 9.93 3.69
CA ARG A 351 6.94 11.05 4.24
C ARG A 351 7.22 11.26 5.73
N MET A 352 7.68 10.21 6.39
CA MET A 352 8.01 10.27 7.80
C MET A 352 9.34 11.01 8.00
N THR A 353 9.38 11.84 9.03
CA THR A 353 10.57 12.49 9.56
C THR A 353 10.84 11.97 10.96
N LYS A 354 12.09 12.03 11.38
CA LYS A 354 12.50 11.64 12.72
C LYS A 354 11.89 12.56 13.77
#